data_dc46471aee163020589f877e3e83ab33
#
_entry.id   dc46471aee163020589f877e3e83ab33
#
_cell.length_a   1.000
_cell.length_b   1.000
_cell.length_c   1.000
_cell.angle_alpha   90.00
_cell.angle_beta   90.00
_cell.angle_gamma   90.00
#
_symmetry.space_group_name_H-M   'P 1'
#
loop_
_entity.id
_entity.type
_entity.pdbx_description
1 polymer ?
#
loop_
_entity_poly.entity_id
_entity_poly.type
_entity_poly.pdbx_seq_one_letter_code
_entity_poly.pdbx_strand_id
1 'polypeptide(L)'
;MRTKKRSVTKSKGRKRITAYDGQRPRQTNSRGSKTMQQEAKAKSASKPRPVSKMPRRPEMKVVNLGPALKKRPAKAAMRRVGIVPVASHKPYVGLPKAQTADGIQFPPNSGETDTNVVSHGGTMASGVAVQLIFWGNNWTTGDAALRDNLVAAALNLIDGPFTSALGQYGLAGPTFRGTTTIISPEPPASFDDGSIGDIVWAAIDQNIFPEPDDPGGRNYYCVFMPPGTSYGPGGALGAHSYPWDYDFPFDIDHAWVAWVGHSTLNTMTRVFGHELVETVSDPESSGWYVDSTGEEIGDICNSRQSFSKGVFVEGYWAKNSVACVIPQCPEGVSAVVRSADHLDVFAIGTDSGIYTAAWEPSFTDGWHGWWRVRGGVAAPGTSVFGVSRSSDHLDIFAVGTDRGIYTAAWEPSFTDGWHGWWRIQNGTSTWGM
;
A
#
# COMPACT_ATOMS: atom_id res chain seq x y z
N MET A 1 -0.14 -63.77 -19.98
CA MET A 1 0.84 -64.05 -21.05
C MET A 1 1.67 -62.83 -21.38
N ARG A 2 2.99 -62.99 -21.27
CA ARG A 2 4.12 -62.20 -21.75
C ARG A 2 4.28 -60.71 -21.35
N THR A 3 5.08 -60.55 -20.32
CA THR A 3 5.97 -59.48 -19.98
C THR A 3 6.93 -59.06 -21.09
N LYS A 4 7.16 -57.75 -21.27
CA LYS A 4 8.41 -57.23 -21.85
C LYS A 4 8.98 -56.09 -20.99
N LYS A 5 10.08 -56.42 -20.32
CA LYS A 5 11.04 -55.47 -19.72
C LYS A 5 11.79 -54.77 -20.85
N ARG A 6 12.03 -53.49 -20.70
CA ARG A 6 13.12 -52.78 -21.40
C ARG A 6 13.96 -51.97 -20.41
N SER A 7 15.22 -52.15 -20.58
CA SER A 7 16.36 -51.75 -19.77
C SER A 7 16.71 -50.28 -19.82
N VAL A 8 17.20 -49.81 -18.69
CA VAL A 8 17.81 -48.50 -18.43
C VAL A 8 19.25 -48.54 -18.85
N THR A 9 19.69 -47.52 -19.59
CA THR A 9 21.12 -47.23 -19.76
C THR A 9 21.44 -45.86 -19.13
N LYS A 10 22.34 -45.88 -18.14
CA LYS A 10 22.94 -44.73 -17.50
C LYS A 10 24.07 -44.17 -18.38
N SER A 11 24.09 -42.87 -18.64
CA SER A 11 25.25 -42.19 -19.15
C SER A 11 25.71 -41.15 -18.11
N LYS A 12 26.93 -41.37 -17.62
CA LYS A 12 27.70 -40.45 -16.76
C LYS A 12 28.43 -39.46 -17.64
N GLY A 13 28.17 -38.19 -17.48
CA GLY A 13 28.95 -37.10 -18.06
C GLY A 13 29.55 -36.24 -16.97
N ARG A 14 30.80 -36.47 -16.59
CA ARG A 14 31.64 -35.57 -15.79
C ARG A 14 32.09 -34.41 -16.68
N LYS A 15 31.78 -33.15 -16.25
CA LYS A 15 32.51 -31.96 -16.75
C LYS A 15 33.47 -31.45 -15.69
N ARG A 16 34.74 -31.40 -16.08
CA ARG A 16 35.87 -30.84 -15.36
C ARG A 16 35.72 -29.32 -15.27
N ILE A 17 35.94 -28.78 -14.08
CA ILE A 17 36.16 -27.36 -13.82
C ILE A 17 37.68 -27.15 -13.92
N THR A 18 38.12 -26.30 -14.83
CA THR A 18 39.51 -25.81 -14.95
C THR A 18 39.64 -24.56 -14.08
N ALA A 19 40.59 -24.60 -13.17
CA ALA A 19 41.04 -23.47 -12.38
C ALA A 19 41.75 -22.43 -13.26
N TYR A 20 41.44 -21.17 -13.04
CA TYR A 20 42.15 -20.03 -13.64
C TYR A 20 43.18 -19.54 -12.65
N ASP A 21 44.45 -19.59 -13.09
CA ASP A 21 45.62 -19.20 -12.33
C ASP A 21 45.85 -17.69 -12.45
N GLY A 22 46.14 -17.06 -11.31
CA GLY A 22 46.29 -15.62 -11.23
C GLY A 22 47.72 -15.15 -11.56
N GLN A 23 47.80 -14.18 -12.43
CA GLN A 23 49.03 -13.41 -12.61
C GLN A 23 48.89 -11.99 -12.08
N ARG A 24 49.75 -11.63 -11.11
CA ARG A 24 49.94 -10.25 -10.61
C ARG A 24 50.74 -9.42 -11.65
N PRO A 25 50.41 -8.14 -11.88
CA PRO A 25 51.32 -7.20 -12.53
C PRO A 25 52.25 -6.54 -11.52
N ARG A 26 53.51 -6.39 -11.99
CA ARG A 26 54.66 -5.79 -11.30
C ARG A 26 54.48 -4.29 -11.04
N GLN A 27 54.97 -3.85 -9.88
CA GLN A 27 55.29 -2.46 -9.59
C GLN A 27 56.42 -1.93 -10.47
N THR A 28 56.27 -0.77 -11.05
CA THR A 28 57.38 0.05 -11.55
C THR A 28 57.36 1.42 -10.84
N ASN A 29 58.45 1.65 -10.10
CA ASN A 29 58.80 2.96 -9.55
C ASN A 29 59.22 3.91 -10.68
N SER A 30 58.76 5.17 -10.62
CA SER A 30 59.55 6.29 -11.12
C SER A 30 59.24 7.58 -10.35
N ARG A 31 60.36 8.16 -9.90
CA ARG A 31 60.52 9.45 -9.24
C ARG A 31 60.07 10.61 -10.13
N GLY A 32 59.53 11.68 -9.48
CA GLY A 32 59.41 12.98 -10.15
C GLY A 32 58.81 14.02 -9.22
N SER A 33 59.69 14.64 -8.41
CA SER A 33 59.40 15.86 -7.66
C SER A 33 59.15 17.03 -8.60
N LYS A 34 58.09 17.81 -8.39
CA LYS A 34 58.08 19.27 -8.59
C LYS A 34 56.95 19.91 -7.79
N THR A 35 57.41 20.73 -6.85
CA THR A 35 56.72 21.76 -6.11
C THR A 35 56.05 22.77 -7.04
N MET A 36 54.77 23.01 -6.87
CA MET A 36 54.10 24.26 -7.29
C MET A 36 53.10 24.66 -6.24
N GLN A 37 53.45 25.74 -5.53
CA GLN A 37 52.49 26.55 -4.76
C GLN A 37 51.58 27.24 -5.77
N GLN A 38 50.26 27.07 -5.57
CA GLN A 38 49.29 27.95 -6.14
C GLN A 38 48.19 28.32 -5.13
N GLU A 39 47.96 29.62 -5.08
CA GLU A 39 47.12 30.37 -4.17
C GLU A 39 45.69 29.88 -4.03
N ALA A 40 45.25 29.77 -2.78
CA ALA A 40 43.85 29.56 -2.41
C ALA A 40 43.07 30.89 -2.62
N LYS A 41 42.32 30.98 -3.71
CA LYS A 41 41.24 31.99 -3.84
C LYS A 41 39.99 31.46 -3.11
N ALA A 42 39.59 32.20 -2.08
CA ALA A 42 38.34 32.02 -1.37
C ALA A 42 37.15 32.04 -2.35
N LYS A 43 36.41 30.92 -2.45
CA LYS A 43 35.14 30.88 -3.16
C LYS A 43 33.98 30.97 -2.17
N SER A 44 33.19 31.95 -2.40
CA SER A 44 31.90 32.35 -1.90
C SER A 44 31.09 31.27 -1.19
N ALA A 45 30.54 31.62 -0.02
CA ALA A 45 29.53 30.89 0.71
C ALA A 45 28.34 30.54 -0.20
N SER A 46 28.14 29.28 -0.42
CA SER A 46 26.92 28.75 -1.07
C SER A 46 25.73 29.02 -0.17
N LYS A 47 24.71 29.69 -0.72
CA LYS A 47 23.41 29.86 -0.05
C LYS A 47 22.88 28.50 0.41
N PRO A 48 22.31 28.40 1.64
CA PRO A 48 21.69 27.14 2.09
C PRO A 48 20.57 26.75 1.12
N ARG A 49 20.58 25.49 0.68
CA ARG A 49 19.47 24.91 -0.09
C ARG A 49 18.19 25.04 0.74
N PRO A 50 17.05 25.38 0.12
CA PRO A 50 15.79 25.41 0.84
C PRO A 50 15.50 24.02 1.40
N VAL A 51 15.24 23.94 2.71
CA VAL A 51 14.77 22.75 3.40
C VAL A 51 13.54 22.25 2.65
N SER A 52 13.57 21.00 2.21
CA SER A 52 12.42 20.32 1.61
C SER A 52 11.24 20.48 2.56
N LYS A 53 10.22 21.21 2.12
CA LYS A 53 8.98 21.35 2.90
C LYS A 53 8.40 19.95 3.08
N MET A 54 8.08 19.56 4.32
CA MET A 54 7.26 18.38 4.58
C MET A 54 6.07 18.35 3.61
N PRO A 55 5.68 17.17 3.09
CA PRO A 55 4.50 17.08 2.26
C PRO A 55 3.33 17.72 3.03
N ARG A 56 2.77 18.78 2.48
CA ARG A 56 1.59 19.42 3.07
C ARG A 56 0.48 18.38 3.07
N ARG A 57 -0.32 18.32 4.16
CA ARG A 57 -1.59 17.59 4.12
C ARG A 57 -2.32 17.99 2.85
N PRO A 58 -2.90 17.00 2.10
CA PRO A 58 -3.66 17.33 0.90
C PRO A 58 -4.69 18.40 1.24
N GLU A 59 -4.73 19.45 0.44
CA GLU A 59 -5.68 20.54 0.63
C GLU A 59 -7.08 20.01 0.36
N MET A 60 -7.93 20.05 1.38
CA MET A 60 -9.31 19.60 1.26
C MET A 60 -10.15 20.68 0.63
N LYS A 61 -10.78 20.38 -0.49
CA LYS A 61 -11.73 21.27 -1.13
C LYS A 61 -13.11 21.05 -0.53
N VAL A 62 -13.80 22.13 -0.18
CA VAL A 62 -15.24 22.11 0.17
C VAL A 62 -15.98 22.82 -0.95
N VAL A 63 -16.95 22.14 -1.55
CA VAL A 63 -17.67 22.63 -2.72
C VAL A 63 -19.17 22.58 -2.52
N ASN A 64 -19.85 23.52 -3.17
CA ASN A 64 -21.31 23.60 -3.26
C ASN A 64 -21.69 23.56 -4.75
N LEU A 65 -22.33 22.47 -5.18
CA LEU A 65 -22.75 22.28 -6.58
C LEU A 65 -24.10 22.94 -6.89
N GLY A 66 -24.72 23.58 -5.87
CA GLY A 66 -26.05 24.18 -6.00
C GLY A 66 -27.17 23.26 -5.50
N PRO A 67 -28.42 23.74 -5.51
CA PRO A 67 -29.53 23.05 -4.84
C PRO A 67 -30.08 21.85 -5.62
N ALA A 68 -29.76 21.72 -6.90
CA ALA A 68 -30.24 20.62 -7.74
C ALA A 68 -29.15 20.18 -8.72
N LEU A 69 -28.95 18.87 -8.80
CA LEU A 69 -28.08 18.27 -9.81
C LEU A 69 -28.76 18.34 -11.18
N LYS A 70 -28.01 18.72 -12.19
CA LYS A 70 -28.43 18.42 -13.56
C LYS A 70 -28.44 16.90 -13.69
N LYS A 71 -29.58 16.33 -14.04
CA LYS A 71 -29.68 14.89 -14.28
C LYS A 71 -28.75 14.49 -15.41
N ARG A 72 -28.05 13.39 -15.22
CA ARG A 72 -27.35 12.72 -16.32
C ARG A 72 -28.31 12.48 -17.47
N PRO A 73 -27.87 12.47 -18.71
CA PRO A 73 -28.69 11.96 -19.84
C PRO A 73 -29.27 10.59 -19.43
N ALA A 74 -30.55 10.39 -19.71
CA ALA A 74 -31.32 9.20 -19.31
C ALA A 74 -30.70 7.85 -19.75
N LYS A 75 -29.76 7.89 -20.68
CA LYS A 75 -29.04 6.73 -21.23
C LYS A 75 -27.79 6.31 -20.41
N ALA A 76 -27.27 7.15 -19.54
CA ALA A 76 -26.07 6.85 -18.74
C ALA A 76 -26.45 6.13 -17.43
N ALA A 77 -26.94 4.90 -17.54
CA ALA A 77 -27.16 4.04 -16.38
C ALA A 77 -25.83 3.59 -15.79
N MET A 78 -25.72 3.57 -14.46
CA MET A 78 -24.57 2.95 -13.79
C MET A 78 -24.74 1.44 -13.78
N ARG A 79 -23.72 0.72 -14.20
CA ARG A 79 -23.64 -0.72 -14.07
C ARG A 79 -22.77 -1.06 -12.86
N ARG A 80 -23.38 -1.73 -11.89
CA ARG A 80 -22.66 -2.26 -10.73
C ARG A 80 -21.82 -3.45 -11.15
N VAL A 81 -20.62 -3.55 -10.58
CA VAL A 81 -19.71 -4.68 -10.75
C VAL A 81 -19.67 -5.49 -9.46
N GLY A 82 -19.12 -4.95 -8.38
CA GLY A 82 -18.99 -5.59 -7.08
C GLY A 82 -19.92 -5.02 -6.01
N ILE A 83 -20.11 -5.75 -4.91
CA ILE A 83 -20.84 -5.33 -3.72
C ILE A 83 -20.14 -5.86 -2.48
N VAL A 84 -19.84 -5.01 -1.51
CA VAL A 84 -19.53 -5.47 -0.15
C VAL A 84 -20.86 -5.68 0.59
N PRO A 85 -21.27 -6.92 0.87
CA PRO A 85 -22.54 -7.19 1.53
C PRO A 85 -22.54 -6.68 2.97
N VAL A 86 -23.71 -6.30 3.47
CA VAL A 86 -23.95 -6.16 4.91
C VAL A 86 -23.79 -7.54 5.51
N ALA A 87 -22.68 -7.77 6.20
CA ALA A 87 -22.15 -9.07 6.54
C ALA A 87 -23.21 -10.03 7.10
N SER A 88 -23.52 -11.06 6.34
CA SER A 88 -23.99 -12.35 6.85
C SER A 88 -22.82 -13.21 7.34
N HIS A 89 -21.57 -12.84 7.06
CA HIS A 89 -20.40 -13.62 7.39
C HIS A 89 -19.85 -13.21 8.77
N LYS A 90 -19.77 -14.20 9.66
CA LYS A 90 -19.07 -14.02 10.94
C LYS A 90 -17.62 -13.71 10.63
N PRO A 91 -16.99 -12.75 11.33
CA PRO A 91 -15.56 -12.49 11.19
C PRO A 91 -14.79 -13.81 11.30
N TYR A 92 -13.79 -13.98 10.44
CA TYR A 92 -12.90 -15.13 10.53
C TYR A 92 -12.16 -15.08 11.88
N VAL A 93 -12.45 -16.05 12.74
CA VAL A 93 -11.84 -16.16 14.07
C VAL A 93 -10.62 -17.10 14.09
N GLY A 94 -10.23 -17.65 12.94
CA GLY A 94 -9.03 -18.47 12.81
C GLY A 94 -7.75 -17.63 12.87
N LEU A 95 -6.67 -18.26 13.29
CA LEU A 95 -5.35 -17.64 13.19
C LEU A 95 -4.95 -17.50 11.71
N PRO A 96 -4.18 -16.48 11.34
CA PRO A 96 -3.56 -16.40 10.03
C PRO A 96 -2.80 -17.69 9.71
N LYS A 97 -2.87 -18.15 8.47
CA LYS A 97 -2.16 -19.35 8.02
C LYS A 97 -0.64 -19.18 8.15
N ALA A 98 -0.16 -18.02 7.83
CA ALA A 98 1.23 -17.62 7.95
C ALA A 98 1.37 -16.09 7.87
N GLN A 99 2.48 -15.57 8.37
CA GLN A 99 3.00 -14.28 7.97
C GLN A 99 4.22 -14.54 7.09
N THR A 100 4.18 -14.04 5.87
CA THR A 100 5.21 -14.24 4.85
C THR A 100 5.69 -12.90 4.32
N ALA A 101 6.65 -12.92 3.40
CA ALA A 101 7.07 -11.71 2.69
C ALA A 101 5.91 -11.00 1.96
N ASP A 102 4.87 -11.76 1.59
CA ASP A 102 3.69 -11.21 0.92
C ASP A 102 2.66 -10.60 1.90
N GLY A 103 2.88 -10.73 3.21
CA GLY A 103 2.00 -10.24 4.26
C GLY A 103 1.32 -11.32 5.09
N ILE A 104 0.23 -10.95 5.78
CA ILE A 104 -0.59 -11.88 6.55
C ILE A 104 -1.41 -12.72 5.59
N GLN A 105 -1.33 -14.05 5.69
CA GLN A 105 -2.03 -14.99 4.83
C GLN A 105 -3.15 -15.70 5.58
N PHE A 106 -4.30 -15.84 4.93
CA PHE A 106 -5.46 -16.58 5.39
C PHE A 106 -5.89 -17.60 4.33
N PRO A 107 -6.60 -18.69 4.71
CA PRO A 107 -7.27 -19.53 3.74
C PRO A 107 -8.43 -18.73 3.10
N PRO A 108 -8.88 -19.11 1.88
CA PRO A 108 -10.10 -18.55 1.30
C PRO A 108 -11.33 -18.88 2.16
N ASN A 109 -12.50 -18.32 1.84
CA ASN A 109 -13.73 -18.61 2.54
C ASN A 109 -14.04 -20.11 2.49
N SER A 110 -14.50 -20.65 3.62
CA SER A 110 -14.91 -22.07 3.68
C SER A 110 -16.25 -22.23 2.95
N GLY A 111 -16.25 -22.91 1.84
CA GLY A 111 -17.42 -23.13 0.98
C GLY A 111 -17.17 -22.75 -0.48
N GLU A 112 -16.20 -21.94 -0.74
CA GLU A 112 -15.74 -21.61 -2.08
C GLU A 112 -14.84 -22.75 -2.56
N THR A 113 -15.32 -23.47 -3.53
CA THR A 113 -14.60 -24.62 -4.13
C THR A 113 -13.70 -24.19 -5.26
N ASP A 114 -13.91 -22.99 -5.81
CA ASP A 114 -13.14 -22.45 -6.92
C ASP A 114 -12.49 -21.13 -6.53
N THR A 115 -11.17 -21.08 -6.61
CA THR A 115 -10.33 -19.91 -6.39
C THR A 115 -9.48 -19.63 -7.63
N ASN A 116 -9.88 -20.19 -8.78
CA ASN A 116 -9.15 -20.03 -10.02
C ASN A 116 -9.48 -18.68 -10.68
N VAL A 117 -8.94 -17.62 -10.11
CA VAL A 117 -9.02 -16.27 -10.69
C VAL A 117 -8.25 -16.23 -11.99
N VAL A 118 -8.92 -15.89 -13.08
CA VAL A 118 -8.37 -15.77 -14.42
C VAL A 118 -8.59 -14.38 -15.00
N SER A 119 -7.71 -13.98 -15.91
CA SER A 119 -7.89 -12.73 -16.66
C SER A 119 -8.82 -12.95 -17.84
N HIS A 120 -9.83 -12.12 -17.96
CA HIS A 120 -10.76 -12.13 -19.10
C HIS A 120 -10.31 -11.15 -20.22
N GLY A 121 -9.17 -10.48 -20.02
CA GLY A 121 -8.53 -9.64 -21.04
C GLY A 121 -9.20 -8.29 -21.28
N GLY A 122 -10.17 -7.92 -20.45
CA GLY A 122 -10.84 -6.64 -20.52
C GLY A 122 -10.11 -5.50 -19.81
N THR A 123 -10.83 -4.43 -19.53
CA THR A 123 -10.30 -3.22 -18.92
C THR A 123 -9.85 -3.46 -17.48
N MET A 124 -8.73 -2.86 -17.11
CA MET A 124 -8.20 -2.85 -15.75
C MET A 124 -7.78 -1.42 -15.39
N ALA A 125 -8.01 -1.02 -14.13
CA ALA A 125 -7.70 0.33 -13.65
C ALA A 125 -6.27 0.44 -13.08
N SER A 126 -5.29 -0.10 -13.81
CA SER A 126 -3.87 -0.09 -13.40
C SER A 126 -3.33 1.35 -13.29
N GLY A 127 -2.75 1.69 -12.12
CA GLY A 127 -2.20 3.02 -11.85
C GLY A 127 -3.23 4.14 -11.73
N VAL A 128 -4.48 3.80 -11.44
CA VAL A 128 -5.61 4.74 -11.34
C VAL A 128 -5.37 5.83 -10.29
N ALA A 129 -5.88 7.04 -10.56
CA ALA A 129 -5.81 8.17 -9.63
C ALA A 129 -7.09 8.26 -8.78
N VAL A 130 -6.97 8.10 -7.48
CA VAL A 130 -8.09 8.01 -6.51
C VAL A 130 -8.50 9.39 -6.04
N GLN A 131 -9.74 9.79 -6.34
CA GLN A 131 -10.41 10.97 -5.81
C GLN A 131 -11.37 10.57 -4.68
N LEU A 132 -11.10 10.98 -3.46
CA LEU A 132 -12.00 10.78 -2.33
C LEU A 132 -13.05 11.88 -2.29
N ILE A 133 -14.32 11.50 -2.15
CA ILE A 133 -15.47 12.39 -2.15
C ILE A 133 -16.29 12.14 -0.90
N PHE A 134 -16.49 13.17 -0.09
CA PHE A 134 -17.34 13.13 1.11
C PHE A 134 -18.63 13.90 0.80
N TRP A 135 -19.74 13.18 0.58
CA TRP A 135 -20.99 13.80 0.18
C TRP A 135 -21.90 14.10 1.38
N GLY A 136 -22.28 15.35 1.54
CA GLY A 136 -23.14 15.87 2.61
C GLY A 136 -22.42 16.81 3.57
N ASN A 137 -23.16 17.76 4.11
CA ASN A 137 -22.61 18.77 5.02
C ASN A 137 -22.14 18.19 6.37
N ASN A 138 -22.65 17.02 6.76
CA ASN A 138 -22.23 16.35 8.01
C ASN A 138 -20.71 16.13 8.08
N TRP A 139 -20.05 15.93 6.95
CA TRP A 139 -18.61 15.78 6.85
C TRP A 139 -17.80 17.04 7.17
N THR A 140 -18.45 18.20 7.25
CA THR A 140 -17.82 19.46 7.70
C THR A 140 -18.14 19.79 9.15
N THR A 141 -19.10 19.09 9.77
CA THR A 141 -19.63 19.37 11.11
C THR A 141 -19.49 18.16 12.03
N GLY A 142 -20.48 17.24 12.02
CA GLY A 142 -20.56 16.10 12.94
C GLY A 142 -19.44 15.08 12.79
N ASP A 143 -19.11 14.73 11.57
CA ASP A 143 -18.12 13.67 11.23
C ASP A 143 -16.81 14.20 10.64
N ALA A 144 -16.48 15.46 10.86
CA ALA A 144 -15.22 16.04 10.36
C ALA A 144 -13.97 15.25 10.82
N ALA A 145 -13.94 14.78 12.06
CA ALA A 145 -12.85 13.97 12.59
C ALA A 145 -12.82 12.56 11.95
N LEU A 146 -13.97 11.93 11.71
CA LEU A 146 -14.06 10.65 11.00
C LEU A 146 -13.57 10.79 9.56
N ARG A 147 -13.99 11.84 8.85
CA ARG A 147 -13.50 12.18 7.51
C ARG A 147 -11.97 12.29 7.48
N ASP A 148 -11.39 13.06 8.40
CA ASP A 148 -9.93 13.27 8.43
C ASP A 148 -9.17 11.97 8.70
N ASN A 149 -9.73 11.09 9.55
CA ASN A 149 -9.18 9.76 9.78
C ASN A 149 -9.32 8.85 8.55
N LEU A 150 -10.44 8.91 7.84
CA LEU A 150 -10.64 8.17 6.58
C LEU A 150 -9.66 8.62 5.49
N VAL A 151 -9.41 9.92 5.36
CA VAL A 151 -8.41 10.45 4.42
C VAL A 151 -7.02 9.92 4.77
N ALA A 152 -6.64 9.97 6.04
CA ALA A 152 -5.33 9.46 6.49
C ALA A 152 -5.21 7.95 6.25
N ALA A 153 -6.27 7.19 6.52
CA ALA A 153 -6.31 5.75 6.28
C ALA A 153 -6.23 5.43 4.78
N ALA A 154 -7.00 6.11 3.95
CA ALA A 154 -6.96 5.92 2.49
C ALA A 154 -5.57 6.19 1.91
N LEU A 155 -4.90 7.27 2.35
CA LEU A 155 -3.51 7.55 1.98
C LEU A 155 -2.56 6.42 2.40
N ASN A 156 -2.71 5.88 3.61
CA ASN A 156 -1.91 4.76 4.08
C ASN A 156 -2.14 3.48 3.25
N LEU A 157 -3.34 3.27 2.71
CA LEU A 157 -3.63 2.13 1.83
C LEU A 157 -3.08 2.35 0.42
N ILE A 158 -3.27 3.55 -0.15
CA ILE A 158 -2.83 3.91 -1.50
C ILE A 158 -1.30 3.93 -1.59
N ASP A 159 -0.63 4.64 -0.67
CA ASP A 159 0.83 4.82 -0.67
C ASP A 159 1.55 3.71 0.11
N GLY A 160 0.81 2.80 0.72
CA GLY A 160 1.33 1.74 1.57
C GLY A 160 1.46 0.39 0.86
N PRO A 161 1.76 -0.66 1.63
CA PRO A 161 1.94 -2.01 1.10
C PRO A 161 0.64 -2.67 0.65
N PHE A 162 -0.53 -2.19 1.10
CA PHE A 162 -1.80 -2.87 0.91
C PHE A 162 -2.05 -3.28 -0.55
N THR A 163 -1.75 -2.40 -1.49
CA THR A 163 -1.96 -2.65 -2.92
C THR A 163 -0.79 -3.36 -3.61
N SER A 164 0.29 -3.69 -2.89
CA SER A 164 1.52 -4.23 -3.49
C SER A 164 1.33 -5.59 -4.16
N ALA A 165 0.44 -6.44 -3.64
CA ALA A 165 0.16 -7.74 -4.23
C ALA A 165 -0.64 -7.67 -5.55
N LEU A 166 -1.17 -6.50 -5.94
CA LEU A 166 -1.77 -6.30 -7.27
C LEU A 166 -0.74 -6.47 -8.40
N GLY A 167 0.56 -6.30 -8.11
CA GLY A 167 1.64 -6.53 -9.08
C GLY A 167 1.67 -7.96 -9.64
N GLN A 168 1.16 -8.98 -8.93
CA GLN A 168 1.05 -10.34 -9.42
C GLN A 168 0.03 -10.51 -10.56
N TYR A 169 -0.90 -9.57 -10.67
CA TYR A 169 -1.90 -9.48 -11.75
C TYR A 169 -1.43 -8.56 -12.91
N GLY A 170 -0.18 -8.08 -12.85
CA GLY A 170 0.38 -7.14 -13.82
C GLY A 170 -0.12 -5.70 -13.64
N LEU A 171 -0.65 -5.37 -12.47
CA LEU A 171 -1.28 -4.08 -12.18
C LEU A 171 -0.35 -3.18 -11.36
N ALA A 172 -0.27 -1.92 -11.74
CA ALA A 172 0.33 -0.89 -10.90
C ALA A 172 -0.66 -0.47 -9.80
N GLY A 173 -0.13 -0.18 -8.61
CA GLY A 173 -0.95 0.34 -7.52
C GLY A 173 -1.59 1.70 -7.84
N PRO A 174 -2.71 2.04 -7.19
CA PRO A 174 -3.37 3.32 -7.34
C PRO A 174 -2.48 4.48 -6.83
N THR A 175 -2.83 5.70 -7.24
CA THR A 175 -2.21 6.93 -6.76
C THR A 175 -3.26 7.84 -6.15
N PHE A 176 -2.88 8.68 -5.20
CA PHE A 176 -3.81 9.62 -4.59
C PHE A 176 -3.93 10.90 -5.44
N ARG A 177 -5.16 11.28 -5.83
CA ARG A 177 -5.42 12.52 -6.56
C ARG A 177 -5.83 13.67 -5.66
N GLY A 178 -6.77 13.44 -4.75
CA GLY A 178 -7.27 14.51 -3.88
C GLY A 178 -8.46 14.12 -3.03
N THR A 179 -8.93 15.09 -2.25
CA THR A 179 -10.10 14.95 -1.37
C THR A 179 -11.02 16.15 -1.54
N THR A 180 -12.32 15.89 -1.67
CA THR A 180 -13.34 16.93 -1.80
C THR A 180 -14.54 16.60 -0.90
N THR A 181 -15.08 17.60 -0.20
CA THR A 181 -16.35 17.50 0.48
C THR A 181 -17.40 18.29 -0.31
N ILE A 182 -18.47 17.62 -0.73
CA ILE A 182 -19.60 18.23 -1.42
C ILE A 182 -20.70 18.48 -0.41
N ILE A 183 -20.94 19.74 -0.06
CA ILE A 183 -21.88 20.13 0.98
C ILE A 183 -23.30 20.41 0.46
N SER A 184 -23.47 20.48 -0.85
CA SER A 184 -24.77 20.69 -1.50
C SER A 184 -24.73 20.19 -2.95
N PRO A 185 -25.77 19.50 -3.43
CA PRO A 185 -26.95 19.12 -2.66
C PRO A 185 -26.64 18.04 -1.62
N GLU A 186 -27.46 17.96 -0.58
CA GLU A 186 -27.40 16.83 0.37
C GLU A 186 -27.75 15.52 -0.35
N PRO A 187 -27.14 14.39 0.05
CA PRO A 187 -27.51 13.10 -0.50
C PRO A 187 -28.95 12.71 -0.12
N PRO A 188 -29.66 11.95 -0.95
CA PRO A 188 -30.98 11.44 -0.59
C PRO A 188 -30.86 10.42 0.56
N ALA A 189 -31.87 10.35 1.43
CA ALA A 189 -31.91 9.39 2.54
C ALA A 189 -31.85 7.92 2.05
N SER A 190 -32.41 7.64 0.87
CA SER A 190 -32.24 6.38 0.15
C SER A 190 -31.60 6.69 -1.20
N PHE A 191 -30.41 6.11 -1.42
CA PHE A 191 -29.60 6.31 -2.64
C PHE A 191 -29.40 4.99 -3.38
N ASP A 192 -29.01 5.09 -4.63
CA ASP A 192 -28.63 3.98 -5.51
C ASP A 192 -27.36 4.34 -6.29
N ASP A 193 -26.87 3.43 -7.12
CA ASP A 193 -25.66 3.67 -7.94
C ASP A 193 -25.89 4.85 -8.91
N GLY A 194 -27.14 5.07 -9.33
CA GLY A 194 -27.52 6.22 -10.14
C GLY A 194 -27.30 7.54 -9.41
N SER A 195 -27.70 7.62 -8.15
CA SER A 195 -27.51 8.81 -7.30
C SER A 195 -26.02 9.13 -7.11
N ILE A 196 -25.18 8.09 -6.93
CA ILE A 196 -23.73 8.22 -6.82
C ILE A 196 -23.12 8.71 -8.13
N GLY A 197 -23.51 8.12 -9.26
CA GLY A 197 -23.06 8.58 -10.55
C GLY A 197 -23.46 10.03 -10.83
N ASP A 198 -24.67 10.46 -10.45
CA ASP A 198 -25.15 11.83 -10.66
C ASP A 198 -24.32 12.88 -9.92
N ILE A 199 -23.91 12.62 -8.67
CA ILE A 199 -23.10 13.58 -7.91
C ILE A 199 -21.67 13.67 -8.46
N VAL A 200 -21.07 12.55 -8.86
CA VAL A 200 -19.74 12.52 -9.49
C VAL A 200 -19.77 13.26 -10.83
N TRP A 201 -20.77 12.94 -11.66
CA TRP A 201 -20.96 13.60 -12.95
C TRP A 201 -21.14 15.11 -12.82
N ALA A 202 -21.98 15.57 -11.90
CA ALA A 202 -22.22 17.00 -11.69
C ALA A 202 -20.95 17.74 -11.26
N ALA A 203 -20.06 17.08 -10.53
CA ALA A 203 -18.77 17.66 -10.14
C ALA A 203 -17.78 17.69 -11.31
N ILE A 204 -17.81 16.72 -12.22
CA ILE A 204 -17.04 16.73 -13.46
C ILE A 204 -17.55 17.85 -14.40
N ASP A 205 -18.87 17.92 -14.65
CA ASP A 205 -19.51 18.94 -15.50
C ASP A 205 -19.19 20.39 -15.03
N GLN A 206 -18.99 20.57 -13.71
CA GLN A 206 -18.60 21.84 -13.12
C GLN A 206 -17.08 22.05 -13.01
N ASN A 207 -16.27 21.18 -13.60
CA ASN A 207 -14.80 21.22 -13.54
C ASN A 207 -14.24 21.19 -12.10
N ILE A 208 -14.96 20.58 -11.15
CA ILE A 208 -14.48 20.34 -9.79
C ILE A 208 -13.54 19.13 -9.77
N PHE A 209 -13.91 18.09 -10.51
CA PHE A 209 -13.09 16.92 -10.77
C PHE A 209 -12.58 16.95 -12.21
N PRO A 210 -11.40 16.38 -12.47
CA PRO A 210 -10.95 16.19 -13.84
C PRO A 210 -11.91 15.24 -14.57
N GLU A 211 -11.90 15.31 -15.88
CA GLU A 211 -12.56 14.30 -16.69
C GLU A 211 -11.90 12.92 -16.53
N PRO A 212 -12.62 11.82 -16.75
CA PRO A 212 -12.08 10.47 -16.59
C PRO A 212 -10.78 10.22 -17.38
N ASP A 213 -10.68 10.77 -18.58
CA ASP A 213 -9.56 10.61 -19.52
C ASP A 213 -8.55 11.77 -19.48
N ASP A 214 -8.55 12.58 -18.44
CA ASP A 214 -7.53 13.64 -18.26
C ASP A 214 -6.13 13.04 -18.48
N PRO A 215 -5.24 13.71 -19.27
CA PRO A 215 -3.85 13.26 -19.50
C PRO A 215 -3.04 12.93 -18.25
N GLY A 216 -3.52 13.30 -17.07
CA GLY A 216 -2.96 12.92 -15.76
C GLY A 216 -3.26 11.48 -15.31
N GLY A 217 -3.97 10.68 -16.08
CA GLY A 217 -4.32 9.29 -15.78
C GLY A 217 -5.82 9.07 -15.54
N ARG A 218 -6.23 7.80 -15.63
CA ARG A 218 -7.59 7.35 -15.36
C ARG A 218 -8.00 7.64 -13.93
N ASN A 219 -9.26 7.97 -13.69
CA ASN A 219 -9.75 8.41 -12.40
C ASN A 219 -10.69 7.38 -11.76
N TYR A 220 -10.52 7.17 -10.48
CA TYR A 220 -11.42 6.42 -9.61
C TYR A 220 -12.02 7.38 -8.58
N TYR A 221 -13.34 7.46 -8.55
CA TYR A 221 -14.09 8.37 -7.70
C TYR A 221 -14.78 7.57 -6.59
N CYS A 222 -14.31 7.69 -5.36
CA CYS A 222 -14.88 6.99 -4.21
C CYS A 222 -15.70 7.93 -3.33
N VAL A 223 -17.01 7.69 -3.23
CA VAL A 223 -17.97 8.53 -2.49
C VAL A 223 -18.25 7.93 -1.12
N PHE A 224 -17.89 8.66 -0.07
CA PHE A 224 -18.23 8.33 1.32
C PHE A 224 -19.58 8.97 1.69
N MET A 225 -20.52 8.12 2.06
CA MET A 225 -21.90 8.53 2.40
C MET A 225 -21.99 9.00 3.85
N PRO A 226 -22.80 10.02 4.14
CA PRO A 226 -22.98 10.53 5.51
C PRO A 226 -23.96 9.65 6.33
N PRO A 227 -24.04 9.85 7.64
CA PRO A 227 -25.02 9.17 8.48
C PRO A 227 -26.46 9.49 8.05
N GLY A 228 -27.38 8.57 8.29
CA GLY A 228 -28.80 8.71 7.94
C GLY A 228 -29.13 8.40 6.49
N THR A 229 -28.15 7.97 5.69
CA THR A 229 -28.37 7.47 4.34
C THR A 229 -28.35 5.94 4.30
N SER A 230 -29.09 5.35 3.37
CA SER A 230 -29.14 3.91 3.16
C SER A 230 -29.16 3.58 1.67
N TYR A 231 -28.51 2.47 1.30
CA TYR A 231 -28.59 1.98 -0.06
C TYR A 231 -29.98 1.39 -0.34
N GLY A 232 -30.69 1.96 -1.33
CA GLY A 232 -32.10 1.61 -1.61
C GLY A 232 -32.33 0.17 -2.00
N PRO A 233 -31.49 -0.45 -2.86
CA PRO A 233 -31.58 -1.87 -3.15
C PRO A 233 -31.31 -2.77 -1.95
N GLY A 234 -30.67 -2.25 -0.89
CA GLY A 234 -30.35 -2.98 0.34
C GLY A 234 -29.16 -3.92 0.20
N GLY A 235 -28.73 -4.47 1.35
CA GLY A 235 -27.75 -5.56 1.39
C GLY A 235 -26.30 -5.20 1.14
N ALA A 236 -25.94 -3.92 0.95
CA ALA A 236 -24.56 -3.50 0.66
C ALA A 236 -24.02 -2.46 1.64
N LEU A 237 -22.72 -2.56 1.94
CA LEU A 237 -21.94 -1.54 2.68
C LEU A 237 -21.12 -0.67 1.73
N GLY A 238 -20.85 -1.14 0.52
CA GLY A 238 -20.19 -0.48 -0.56
C GLY A 238 -20.44 -1.21 -1.86
N ALA A 239 -20.06 -0.59 -2.96
CA ALA A 239 -20.03 -1.19 -4.29
C ALA A 239 -19.19 -0.32 -5.22
N HIS A 240 -18.63 -0.93 -6.27
CA HIS A 240 -18.08 -0.19 -7.38
C HIS A 240 -18.91 -0.39 -8.65
N SER A 241 -18.83 0.57 -9.55
CA SER A 241 -19.64 0.64 -10.76
C SER A 241 -18.98 1.51 -11.80
N TYR A 242 -19.47 1.41 -13.03
CA TYR A 242 -19.04 2.25 -14.14
C TYR A 242 -20.25 2.70 -14.98
N PRO A 243 -20.18 3.83 -15.70
CA PRO A 243 -21.24 4.25 -16.59
C PRO A 243 -21.29 3.32 -17.81
N TRP A 244 -22.50 2.86 -18.12
CA TRP A 244 -22.80 2.08 -19.33
C TRP A 244 -23.50 2.96 -20.34
N ASP A 245 -22.78 3.62 -21.25
CA ASP A 245 -23.34 4.13 -22.52
C ASP A 245 -22.26 4.57 -23.52
N TYR A 246 -22.42 4.12 -24.78
CA TYR A 246 -21.54 4.45 -25.89
C TYR A 246 -21.91 5.79 -26.61
N ASP A 247 -22.97 6.47 -26.17
CA ASP A 247 -23.52 7.67 -26.85
C ASP A 247 -23.10 9.01 -26.20
N PHE A 248 -22.09 9.02 -25.31
CA PHE A 248 -21.58 10.25 -24.73
C PHE A 248 -20.62 10.96 -25.69
N PRO A 249 -20.72 12.31 -25.85
CA PRO A 249 -19.82 13.08 -26.71
C PRO A 249 -18.37 13.14 -26.19
N PHE A 250 -18.13 12.62 -24.99
CA PHE A 250 -16.82 12.41 -24.37
C PHE A 250 -16.72 10.91 -24.07
N ASP A 251 -15.60 10.30 -24.38
CA ASP A 251 -15.29 8.89 -24.11
C ASP A 251 -15.23 8.68 -22.56
N ILE A 252 -16.42 8.59 -21.90
CA ILE A 252 -16.50 8.41 -20.44
C ILE A 252 -16.37 6.93 -20.05
N ASP A 253 -15.95 6.09 -20.97
CA ASP A 253 -15.81 4.63 -20.78
C ASP A 253 -14.94 4.22 -19.59
N HIS A 254 -14.38 5.19 -18.83
CA HIS A 254 -13.43 4.93 -17.74
C HIS A 254 -13.68 5.74 -16.47
N ALA A 255 -14.89 6.21 -16.22
CA ALA A 255 -15.27 6.81 -14.94
C ALA A 255 -15.65 5.71 -13.96
N TRP A 256 -14.65 5.12 -13.32
CA TRP A 256 -14.90 4.13 -12.27
C TRP A 256 -15.31 4.81 -10.98
N VAL A 257 -16.46 4.40 -10.46
CA VAL A 257 -17.10 5.02 -9.31
C VAL A 257 -17.38 3.97 -8.27
N ALA A 258 -17.03 4.27 -7.02
CA ALA A 258 -17.45 3.46 -5.89
C ALA A 258 -18.12 4.32 -4.82
N TRP A 259 -18.82 3.66 -3.92
CA TRP A 259 -19.35 4.28 -2.72
C TRP A 259 -19.09 3.41 -1.49
N VAL A 260 -18.99 4.09 -0.34
CA VAL A 260 -18.83 3.49 0.98
C VAL A 260 -19.90 4.04 1.90
N GLY A 261 -20.76 3.17 2.44
CA GLY A 261 -21.81 3.53 3.38
C GLY A 261 -21.23 4.00 4.71
N HIS A 262 -21.96 4.91 5.39
CA HIS A 262 -21.54 5.41 6.70
C HIS A 262 -21.51 4.30 7.75
N SER A 263 -20.43 4.23 8.52
CA SER A 263 -20.22 3.28 9.60
C SER A 263 -19.04 3.70 10.50
N THR A 264 -18.51 2.78 11.29
CA THR A 264 -17.25 2.99 12.02
C THR A 264 -16.07 3.14 11.08
N LEU A 265 -15.00 3.80 11.54
CA LEU A 265 -13.76 3.94 10.77
C LEU A 265 -13.28 2.59 10.20
N ASN A 266 -13.20 1.56 11.05
CA ASN A 266 -12.74 0.24 10.64
C ASN A 266 -13.62 -0.40 9.55
N THR A 267 -14.94 -0.28 9.68
CA THR A 267 -15.85 -0.80 8.63
C THR A 267 -15.64 -0.04 7.32
N MET A 268 -15.57 1.29 7.38
CA MET A 268 -15.44 2.11 6.18
C MET A 268 -14.08 1.92 5.49
N THR A 269 -12.99 1.79 6.25
CA THR A 269 -11.66 1.52 5.66
C THR A 269 -11.57 0.13 5.05
N ARG A 270 -12.22 -0.86 5.67
CA ARG A 270 -12.34 -2.21 5.14
C ARG A 270 -13.06 -2.21 3.78
N VAL A 271 -14.23 -1.58 3.73
CA VAL A 271 -15.04 -1.48 2.51
C VAL A 271 -14.28 -0.71 1.43
N PHE A 272 -13.68 0.43 1.78
CA PHE A 272 -12.85 1.20 0.84
C PHE A 272 -11.72 0.36 0.25
N GLY A 273 -11.00 -0.41 1.09
CA GLY A 273 -9.89 -1.27 0.63
C GLY A 273 -10.38 -2.38 -0.30
N HIS A 274 -11.54 -2.98 -0.01
CA HIS A 274 -12.18 -4.01 -0.83
C HIS A 274 -12.54 -3.44 -2.22
N GLU A 275 -13.34 -2.38 -2.28
CA GLU A 275 -13.73 -1.75 -3.54
C GLU A 275 -12.52 -1.21 -4.35
N LEU A 276 -11.49 -0.77 -3.65
CA LEU A 276 -10.27 -0.28 -4.30
C LEU A 276 -9.54 -1.38 -5.06
N VAL A 277 -9.34 -2.56 -4.45
CA VAL A 277 -8.60 -3.65 -5.10
C VAL A 277 -9.41 -4.27 -6.24
N GLU A 278 -10.73 -4.36 -6.09
CA GLU A 278 -11.63 -4.84 -7.14
C GLU A 278 -11.70 -3.86 -8.30
N THR A 279 -11.92 -2.56 -8.04
CA THR A 279 -11.88 -1.55 -9.11
C THR A 279 -10.57 -1.57 -9.87
N VAL A 280 -9.42 -1.80 -9.21
CA VAL A 280 -8.14 -1.87 -9.92
C VAL A 280 -8.03 -3.12 -10.79
N SER A 281 -8.56 -4.25 -10.35
CA SER A 281 -8.42 -5.55 -11.02
C SER A 281 -9.55 -5.90 -11.97
N ASP A 282 -10.77 -5.43 -11.71
CA ASP A 282 -11.97 -5.73 -12.50
C ASP A 282 -13.00 -4.59 -12.50
N PRO A 283 -12.68 -3.40 -13.02
CA PRO A 283 -13.56 -2.23 -12.92
C PRO A 283 -14.88 -2.39 -13.70
N GLU A 284 -14.98 -3.35 -14.64
CA GLU A 284 -16.06 -3.46 -15.63
C GLU A 284 -16.59 -4.89 -15.80
N SER A 285 -16.36 -5.81 -14.88
CA SER A 285 -16.69 -7.23 -14.99
C SER A 285 -16.05 -7.91 -16.21
N SER A 286 -14.82 -7.53 -16.52
CA SER A 286 -14.08 -8.05 -17.67
C SER A 286 -12.59 -8.25 -17.40
N GLY A 287 -12.15 -8.00 -16.17
CA GLY A 287 -10.77 -8.08 -15.69
C GLY A 287 -10.40 -9.42 -15.08
N TRP A 288 -10.19 -9.46 -13.76
CA TRP A 288 -9.76 -10.63 -13.00
C TRP A 288 -10.85 -11.13 -12.05
N TYR A 289 -11.50 -12.23 -12.36
CA TYR A 289 -12.51 -12.90 -11.52
C TYR A 289 -12.52 -14.41 -11.73
N VAL A 290 -13.34 -15.14 -10.96
CA VAL A 290 -13.53 -16.59 -11.04
C VAL A 290 -14.62 -16.90 -12.05
N ASP A 291 -14.31 -17.69 -13.09
CA ASP A 291 -15.26 -18.06 -14.16
C ASP A 291 -16.56 -18.68 -13.67
N SER A 292 -16.47 -19.54 -12.65
CA SER A 292 -17.61 -20.35 -12.20
C SER A 292 -18.58 -19.58 -11.31
N THR A 293 -18.10 -18.56 -10.59
CA THR A 293 -18.87 -17.81 -9.57
C THR A 293 -19.05 -16.33 -9.91
N GLY A 294 -18.16 -15.76 -10.71
CA GLY A 294 -18.08 -14.34 -10.96
C GLY A 294 -17.46 -13.56 -9.78
N GLU A 295 -16.94 -14.25 -8.77
CA GLU A 295 -16.33 -13.60 -7.61
C GLU A 295 -15.00 -12.94 -7.98
N GLU A 296 -14.85 -11.72 -7.52
CA GLU A 296 -13.64 -10.93 -7.68
C GLU A 296 -12.60 -11.25 -6.60
N ILE A 297 -11.41 -10.69 -6.74
CA ILE A 297 -10.29 -10.99 -5.83
C ILE A 297 -10.56 -10.61 -4.36
N GLY A 298 -11.39 -9.60 -4.10
CA GLY A 298 -11.83 -9.20 -2.76
C GLY A 298 -12.86 -10.17 -2.18
N ASP A 299 -13.84 -10.56 -2.99
CA ASP A 299 -14.96 -11.42 -2.60
C ASP A 299 -14.52 -12.80 -2.06
N ILE A 300 -13.56 -13.43 -2.72
CA ILE A 300 -12.97 -14.72 -2.28
C ILE A 300 -12.44 -14.62 -0.84
N CYS A 301 -12.06 -13.42 -0.42
CA CYS A 301 -11.42 -13.14 0.87
C CYS A 301 -12.35 -12.47 1.88
N ASN A 302 -13.62 -12.41 1.61
CA ASN A 302 -14.62 -11.82 2.50
C ASN A 302 -14.42 -12.30 3.95
N SER A 303 -14.42 -11.36 4.91
CA SER A 303 -14.19 -11.62 6.35
C SER A 303 -12.76 -12.00 6.76
N ARG A 304 -11.80 -12.02 5.85
CA ARG A 304 -10.36 -12.18 6.16
C ARG A 304 -9.77 -10.82 6.48
N GLN A 305 -9.86 -10.41 7.72
CA GLN A 305 -9.66 -9.03 8.18
C GLN A 305 -8.45 -8.93 9.12
N SER A 306 -7.66 -7.88 8.98
CA SER A 306 -6.59 -7.51 9.89
C SER A 306 -6.15 -6.06 9.60
N PHE A 307 -5.01 -5.66 10.15
CA PHE A 307 -4.44 -4.34 9.91
C PHE A 307 -3.33 -4.39 8.85
N SER A 308 -3.34 -3.44 7.92
CA SER A 308 -2.22 -3.11 7.04
C SER A 308 -1.75 -1.70 7.39
N LYS A 309 -0.52 -1.54 7.86
CA LYS A 309 0.04 -0.24 8.28
C LYS A 309 -0.90 0.57 9.19
N GLY A 310 -1.52 -0.11 10.17
CA GLY A 310 -2.41 0.52 11.13
C GLY A 310 -3.83 0.83 10.63
N VAL A 311 -4.17 0.46 9.41
CA VAL A 311 -5.52 0.59 8.83
C VAL A 311 -6.19 -0.77 8.81
N PHE A 312 -7.41 -0.85 9.33
CA PHE A 312 -8.18 -2.08 9.31
C PHE A 312 -8.75 -2.35 7.91
N VAL A 313 -8.44 -3.52 7.36
CA VAL A 313 -8.76 -3.90 5.99
C VAL A 313 -9.24 -5.33 5.88
N GLU A 314 -9.82 -5.66 4.76
CA GLU A 314 -10.07 -7.03 4.29
C GLU A 314 -8.93 -7.46 3.36
N GLY A 315 -8.56 -8.74 3.42
CA GLY A 315 -7.60 -9.32 2.50
C GLY A 315 -8.20 -9.51 1.10
N TYR A 316 -7.35 -9.74 0.14
CA TYR A 316 -7.76 -10.10 -1.20
C TYR A 316 -6.95 -11.29 -1.72
N TRP A 317 -7.47 -11.98 -2.73
CA TRP A 317 -6.84 -13.17 -3.26
C TRP A 317 -5.47 -12.87 -3.85
N ALA A 318 -4.49 -13.67 -3.49
CA ALA A 318 -3.14 -13.62 -4.03
C ALA A 318 -2.85 -14.93 -4.77
N LYS A 319 -2.88 -14.86 -6.08
CA LYS A 319 -2.71 -16.01 -6.97
C LYS A 319 -1.38 -16.72 -6.74
N ASN A 320 -0.29 -15.97 -6.56
CA ASN A 320 1.04 -16.55 -6.34
C ASN A 320 1.18 -17.25 -4.99
N SER A 321 0.49 -16.76 -3.98
CA SER A 321 0.50 -17.31 -2.61
C SER A 321 -0.56 -18.38 -2.39
N VAL A 322 -1.52 -18.50 -3.32
CA VAL A 322 -2.71 -19.36 -3.22
C VAL A 322 -3.39 -19.14 -1.85
N ALA A 323 -3.60 -17.89 -1.49
CA ALA A 323 -4.14 -17.48 -0.19
C ALA A 323 -4.79 -16.09 -0.28
N CYS A 324 -5.68 -15.79 0.65
CA CYS A 324 -6.08 -14.42 0.94
C CYS A 324 -4.93 -13.70 1.64
N VAL A 325 -4.50 -12.55 1.13
CA VAL A 325 -3.39 -11.80 1.71
C VAL A 325 -3.84 -10.42 2.18
N ILE A 326 -3.26 -9.97 3.27
CA ILE A 326 -3.22 -8.57 3.67
C ILE A 326 -1.76 -8.17 3.59
N PRO A 327 -1.34 -7.52 2.47
CA PRO A 327 0.03 -7.09 2.30
C PRO A 327 0.47 -6.17 3.43
N GLN A 328 1.66 -6.45 3.92
CA GLN A 328 2.32 -5.65 4.94
C GLN A 328 3.54 -4.99 4.31
N CYS A 329 3.98 -3.85 4.85
CA CYS A 329 5.37 -3.50 4.58
C CYS A 329 6.21 -4.73 4.97
N PRO A 330 7.26 -5.07 4.24
CA PRO A 330 8.26 -5.97 4.81
C PRO A 330 8.57 -5.39 6.17
N GLU A 331 8.08 -6.09 7.21
CA GLU A 331 8.14 -5.59 8.56
C GLU A 331 9.57 -5.34 8.88
N GLY A 332 9.82 -4.13 9.33
CA GLY A 332 11.01 -3.83 10.01
C GLY A 332 12.24 -3.53 9.17
N VAL A 333 12.14 -2.98 7.97
CA VAL A 333 13.30 -2.36 7.33
C VAL A 333 13.19 -0.85 7.41
N SER A 334 14.14 -0.21 8.08
CA SER A 334 14.34 1.24 8.04
C SER A 334 15.77 1.57 7.65
N ALA A 335 15.98 2.70 7.02
CA ALA A 335 17.29 3.16 6.61
C ALA A 335 17.55 4.55 7.15
N VAL A 336 18.80 4.80 7.59
CA VAL A 336 19.25 6.07 8.13
C VAL A 336 20.56 6.48 7.48
N VAL A 337 20.60 7.67 6.93
CA VAL A 337 21.84 8.27 6.41
C VAL A 337 22.52 9.03 7.54
N ARG A 338 23.71 8.59 7.97
CA ARG A 338 24.53 9.32 8.95
C ARG A 338 25.42 10.37 8.31
N SER A 339 25.88 10.12 7.09
CA SER A 339 26.68 11.03 6.29
C SER A 339 26.49 10.72 4.80
N ALA A 340 27.12 11.47 3.92
CA ALA A 340 27.10 11.21 2.48
C ALA A 340 27.65 9.81 2.12
N ASP A 341 28.54 9.28 2.97
CA ASP A 341 29.26 8.03 2.75
C ASP A 341 28.92 6.96 3.80
N HIS A 342 27.79 7.11 4.52
CA HIS A 342 27.40 6.16 5.53
C HIS A 342 25.89 6.01 5.65
N LEU A 343 25.40 4.80 5.35
CA LEU A 343 24.00 4.40 5.43
C LEU A 343 23.90 3.22 6.40
N ASP A 344 22.96 3.27 7.32
CA ASP A 344 22.57 2.15 8.16
C ASP A 344 21.19 1.64 7.79
N VAL A 345 21.01 0.33 7.79
CA VAL A 345 19.72 -0.33 7.56
C VAL A 345 19.40 -1.18 8.77
N PHE A 346 18.16 -1.12 9.22
CA PHE A 346 17.63 -1.92 10.33
C PHE A 346 16.52 -2.83 9.84
N ALA A 347 16.52 -4.07 10.34
CA ALA A 347 15.49 -5.04 10.03
C ALA A 347 15.10 -5.86 11.26
N ILE A 348 13.86 -6.35 11.28
CA ILE A 348 13.43 -7.39 12.20
C ILE A 348 13.55 -8.72 11.48
N GLY A 349 14.34 -9.63 12.04
CA GLY A 349 14.51 -10.97 11.49
C GLY A 349 13.30 -11.88 11.75
N THR A 350 13.26 -13.02 11.09
CA THR A 350 12.22 -14.06 11.27
C THR A 350 12.18 -14.62 12.68
N ASP A 351 13.25 -14.45 13.46
CA ASP A 351 13.35 -14.78 14.89
C ASP A 351 12.89 -13.62 15.81
N SER A 352 12.26 -12.60 15.25
CA SER A 352 11.90 -11.34 15.93
C SER A 352 13.10 -10.53 16.46
N GLY A 353 14.33 -10.94 16.14
CA GLY A 353 15.55 -10.22 16.49
C GLY A 353 15.68 -8.93 15.70
N ILE A 354 16.24 -7.90 16.34
CA ILE A 354 16.53 -6.62 15.67
C ILE A 354 17.97 -6.65 15.16
N TYR A 355 18.13 -6.42 13.85
CA TYR A 355 19.40 -6.48 13.12
C TYR A 355 19.72 -5.15 12.45
N THR A 356 21.02 -4.94 12.24
CA THR A 356 21.53 -3.80 11.45
C THR A 356 22.57 -4.25 10.44
N ALA A 357 22.63 -3.56 9.32
CA ALA A 357 23.72 -3.60 8.35
C ALA A 357 24.13 -2.17 8.00
N ALA A 358 25.42 -1.96 7.70
CA ALA A 358 25.95 -0.66 7.34
C ALA A 358 26.51 -0.68 5.91
N TRP A 359 26.38 0.45 5.23
CA TRP A 359 27.03 0.70 3.94
C TRP A 359 28.05 1.82 4.05
N GLU A 360 29.27 1.57 3.59
CA GLU A 360 30.35 2.54 3.44
C GLU A 360 31.17 2.22 2.17
N PRO A 361 31.71 3.23 1.48
CA PRO A 361 32.57 3.02 0.30
C PRO A 361 33.83 2.21 0.60
N SER A 362 34.24 2.13 1.86
CA SER A 362 35.42 1.38 2.31
C SER A 362 35.24 -0.14 2.32
N PHE A 363 33.99 -0.63 2.32
CA PHE A 363 33.68 -2.05 2.26
C PHE A 363 33.79 -2.59 0.83
N THR A 364 34.12 -3.87 0.67
CA THR A 364 34.43 -4.50 -0.63
C THR A 364 33.28 -4.39 -1.63
N ASP A 365 32.02 -4.50 -1.17
CA ASP A 365 30.80 -4.36 -1.95
C ASP A 365 29.92 -3.18 -1.47
N GLY A 366 30.48 -2.34 -0.59
CA GLY A 366 29.78 -1.24 0.04
C GLY A 366 28.94 -1.64 1.24
N TRP A 367 28.59 -2.92 1.41
CA TRP A 367 27.79 -3.40 2.54
C TRP A 367 28.59 -4.24 3.53
N HIS A 368 28.24 -4.11 4.82
CA HIS A 368 28.81 -4.91 5.88
C HIS A 368 27.74 -5.37 6.88
N GLY A 369 27.77 -6.61 7.20
CA GLY A 369 27.01 -7.27 8.25
C GLY A 369 25.70 -7.70 7.94
N TRP A 370 24.96 -8.44 8.61
CA TRP A 370 23.83 -8.23 9.50
C TRP A 370 24.20 -8.59 10.94
N TRP A 371 24.22 -7.63 11.84
CA TRP A 371 24.48 -7.85 13.24
C TRP A 371 23.22 -7.70 14.06
N ARG A 372 23.03 -8.58 15.02
CA ARG A 372 21.95 -8.44 15.98
C ARG A 372 22.26 -7.32 16.96
N VAL A 373 21.36 -6.36 17.09
CA VAL A 373 21.54 -5.21 17.99
C VAL A 373 21.24 -5.64 19.44
N ARG A 374 22.31 -5.91 20.23
CA ARG A 374 22.24 -6.18 21.68
C ARG A 374 21.14 -7.17 22.10
N GLY A 375 20.89 -8.21 21.32
CA GLY A 375 19.87 -9.20 21.64
C GLY A 375 18.44 -8.67 21.62
N GLY A 376 18.21 -7.48 21.05
CA GLY A 376 16.89 -6.88 20.93
C GLY A 376 15.89 -7.82 20.28
N VAL A 377 14.64 -7.80 20.78
CA VAL A 377 13.51 -8.57 20.28
C VAL A 377 12.33 -7.62 20.11
N ALA A 378 11.84 -7.51 18.89
CA ALA A 378 10.66 -6.72 18.59
C ALA A 378 9.39 -7.56 18.71
N ALA A 379 8.28 -6.89 18.99
CA ALA A 379 7.01 -7.55 18.95
C ALA A 379 6.62 -7.89 17.50
N PRO A 380 5.95 -9.01 17.24
CA PRO A 380 5.45 -9.34 15.89
C PRO A 380 4.59 -8.22 15.33
N GLY A 381 4.75 -7.91 14.04
CA GLY A 381 3.96 -6.86 13.38
C GLY A 381 4.40 -5.43 13.68
N THR A 382 5.59 -5.23 14.26
CA THR A 382 6.15 -3.89 14.51
C THR A 382 7.35 -3.60 13.62
N SER A 383 7.69 -2.32 13.54
CA SER A 383 8.87 -1.85 12.80
C SER A 383 9.93 -1.34 13.76
N VAL A 384 11.17 -1.37 13.32
CA VAL A 384 12.28 -0.65 13.96
C VAL A 384 12.52 0.66 13.22
N PHE A 385 12.72 1.75 13.96
CA PHE A 385 12.99 3.07 13.40
C PHE A 385 14.37 3.56 13.83
N GLY A 386 15.15 4.03 12.85
CA GLY A 386 16.43 4.66 13.13
C GLY A 386 16.37 6.18 12.96
N VAL A 387 17.13 6.89 13.80
CA VAL A 387 17.34 8.34 13.71
C VAL A 387 18.81 8.62 13.94
N SER A 388 19.44 9.34 13.01
CA SER A 388 20.81 9.86 13.19
C SER A 388 20.74 11.28 13.72
N ARG A 389 21.35 11.50 14.89
CA ARG A 389 21.55 12.85 15.45
C ARG A 389 22.83 13.50 14.93
N SER A 390 23.80 12.68 14.55
CA SER A 390 25.07 13.08 13.93
C SER A 390 25.73 11.87 13.27
N SER A 391 26.86 12.05 12.58
CA SER A 391 27.65 10.96 12.03
C SER A 391 28.05 9.90 13.08
N ASP A 392 28.20 10.34 14.34
CA ASP A 392 28.70 9.53 15.44
C ASP A 392 27.63 9.17 16.46
N HIS A 393 26.37 9.43 16.16
CA HIS A 393 25.28 9.14 17.06
C HIS A 393 24.02 8.71 16.33
N LEU A 394 23.58 7.50 16.64
CA LEU A 394 22.42 6.85 16.03
C LEU A 394 21.53 6.29 17.14
N ASP A 395 20.26 6.56 17.09
CA ASP A 395 19.25 5.94 17.96
C ASP A 395 18.31 5.08 17.15
N ILE A 396 17.92 3.96 17.69
CA ILE A 396 16.85 3.12 17.14
C ILE A 396 15.75 2.92 18.16
N PHE A 397 14.53 2.78 17.67
CA PHE A 397 13.34 2.63 18.47
C PHE A 397 12.56 1.41 18.00
N ALA A 398 12.08 0.61 18.95
CA ALA A 398 11.26 -0.57 18.68
C ALA A 398 10.20 -0.78 19.75
N VAL A 399 9.15 -1.51 19.39
CA VAL A 399 8.15 -2.00 20.36
C VAL A 399 8.55 -3.41 20.77
N GLY A 400 8.76 -3.63 22.03
CA GLY A 400 9.08 -4.94 22.60
C GLY A 400 7.86 -5.86 22.72
N THR A 401 8.07 -7.14 22.95
CA THR A 401 7.01 -8.16 23.12
C THR A 401 6.07 -7.89 24.29
N ASP A 402 6.49 -7.06 25.25
CA ASP A 402 5.69 -6.57 26.38
C ASP A 402 4.90 -5.29 26.05
N ARG A 403 4.90 -4.88 24.78
CA ARG A 403 4.32 -3.62 24.28
C ARG A 403 5.05 -2.35 24.76
N GLY A 404 6.18 -2.49 25.46
CA GLY A 404 7.02 -1.36 25.85
C GLY A 404 7.66 -0.71 24.64
N ILE A 405 7.81 0.62 24.68
CA ILE A 405 8.61 1.35 23.68
C ILE A 405 10.05 1.40 24.18
N TYR A 406 10.95 0.89 23.38
CA TYR A 406 12.37 0.77 23.70
C TYR A 406 13.26 1.55 22.74
N THR A 407 14.43 1.94 23.23
CA THR A 407 15.48 2.55 22.40
C THR A 407 16.83 1.89 22.68
N ALA A 408 17.68 1.84 21.68
CA ALA A 408 19.09 1.56 21.78
C ALA A 408 19.87 2.64 21.02
N ALA A 409 21.08 2.95 21.50
CA ALA A 409 21.93 3.97 20.91
C ALA A 409 23.23 3.35 20.38
N TRP A 410 23.75 3.92 19.30
CA TRP A 410 25.08 3.62 18.77
C TRP A 410 25.98 4.85 18.86
N GLU A 411 27.17 4.64 19.39
CA GLU A 411 28.27 5.62 19.41
C GLU A 411 29.62 4.89 19.29
N PRO A 412 30.64 5.47 18.65
CA PRO A 412 31.96 4.86 18.54
C PRO A 412 32.63 4.61 19.89
N SER A 413 32.21 5.31 20.94
CA SER A 413 32.73 5.17 22.31
C SER A 413 32.30 3.88 23.03
N PHE A 414 31.26 3.21 22.56
CA PHE A 414 30.79 1.94 23.11
C PHE A 414 31.63 0.76 22.58
N THR A 415 31.81 -0.28 23.37
CA THR A 415 32.68 -1.42 23.07
C THR A 415 32.42 -2.08 21.73
N ASP A 416 31.16 -2.15 21.31
CA ASP A 416 30.72 -2.69 20.00
C ASP A 416 29.88 -1.68 19.24
N GLY A 417 29.99 -0.41 19.61
CA GLY A 417 29.23 0.69 19.05
C GLY A 417 27.77 0.77 19.51
N TRP A 418 27.19 -0.28 20.06
CA TRP A 418 25.80 -0.29 20.53
C TRP A 418 25.66 -0.33 22.02
N HIS A 419 24.64 0.39 22.58
CA HIS A 419 24.26 0.39 23.99
C HIS A 419 22.71 0.41 24.12
N GLY A 420 22.17 -0.22 25.13
CA GLY A 420 20.74 -0.32 25.45
C GLY A 420 20.29 -1.76 25.33
N TRP A 421 19.06 -2.14 25.53
CA TRP A 421 17.75 -1.52 25.30
C TRP A 421 17.17 -0.89 26.57
N TRP A 422 16.75 0.37 26.48
CA TRP A 422 16.05 1.03 27.59
C TRP A 422 14.60 1.27 27.24
N ARG A 423 13.71 1.02 28.19
CA ARG A 423 12.33 1.39 28.06
C ARG A 423 12.16 2.90 28.23
N ILE A 424 11.45 3.55 27.31
CA ILE A 424 11.23 4.99 27.34
C ILE A 424 10.07 5.31 28.29
N GLN A 425 10.37 5.86 29.47
CA GLN A 425 9.40 6.42 30.44
C GLN A 425 8.11 5.60 30.62
N ASN A 426 8.21 4.28 30.72
CA ASN A 426 7.07 3.37 30.78
C ASN A 426 6.09 3.47 29.60
N GLY A 427 6.52 4.08 28.48
CA GLY A 427 5.73 4.14 27.25
C GLY A 427 5.27 2.75 26.83
N THR A 428 4.03 2.66 26.40
CA THR A 428 3.46 1.46 25.80
C THR A 428 2.82 1.81 24.47
N SER A 429 3.01 0.93 23.49
CA SER A 429 2.27 0.99 22.24
C SER A 429 0.95 0.27 22.43
N THR A 430 -0.14 0.93 22.04
CA THR A 430 -1.39 0.22 21.78
C THR A 430 -1.23 -0.44 20.43
N TRP A 431 -1.15 -1.76 20.39
CA TRP A 431 -1.46 -2.48 19.17
C TRP A 431 -2.88 -2.05 18.78
N GLY A 432 -3.09 -1.63 17.55
CA GLY A 432 -4.44 -1.51 17.05
C GLY A 432 -5.11 -2.87 17.24
N MET A 433 -6.04 -2.94 18.21
CA MET A 433 -6.94 -4.07 18.34
C MET A 433 -8.00 -3.95 17.26
#